data_fee2c3e13a3e89c34457daa05d70ccfe
#
_entry.id   fee2c3e13a3e89c34457daa05d70ccfe
#
_cell.length_a   1.000
_cell.length_b   1.000
_cell.length_c   1.000
_cell.angle_alpha   90.00
_cell.angle_beta   90.00
_cell.angle_gamma   90.00
#
_symmetry.space_group_name_H-M   'P 1'
#
loop_
_entity.id
_entity.type
_entity.pdbx_description
1 polymer ?
#
loop_
_entity_poly.entity_id
_entity_poly.type
_entity_poly.pdbx_seq_one_letter_code
_entity_poly.pdbx_strand_id
1 'polypeptide(L)'
;ILALRWNKEFVNEVTSGQECGLILDRTNFYAEQGGQIFDEGYMVKTDDDSVEFTVRNVQVKGGYVLHSGKVEGTMNVGDTLSLHIDTERRRLIMNNHTGTHILNNVLRKVLGNDSDQRGSLVMPDRLRFDFTNKGPMTTKQIKDTEDEIKDIINQNKTVYAKHTSLSDAKKIKGLRAMFDEHYPDPVRVVSVGIPVEELEKNPEGPSGYETSVEFCGGSHLHQTGHIGDYVIVSEEGIAKGIRRIVALTGPEAVKALNKLSVLENEVNNIANYIKDEGDGMNQKEIVKKLVDLTNDISHAQISYWKKEELRNMLKNLKKQLDDKERASKAMIITQVTEKAKEICLEEKASQVIVTELNALGNTKALDGALKQVKQLLPNTAAMFFSVDDEANKIYCLAAVPKSLNEKGLLASEWVQSVVGVMGGKGGGKPESAQASGKNFKCVKEAIKIAKEFASSK
;
A
#
# COMPACT_ATOMS: atom_id res chain seq x y z
N ILE A 1 40.03 -17.75 23.85
CA ILE A 1 40.36 -16.95 22.65
C ILE A 1 41.53 -17.67 21.93
N LEU A 2 41.30 -18.04 20.66
CA LEU A 2 42.33 -18.61 19.79
C LEU A 2 43.17 -17.55 19.09
N ALA A 3 42.52 -16.44 18.65
CA ALA A 3 43.19 -15.35 17.98
C ALA A 3 42.43 -14.03 18.16
N LEU A 4 43.18 -12.96 18.15
CA LEU A 4 42.70 -11.56 18.14
C LEU A 4 43.17 -10.88 16.87
N ARG A 5 42.30 -10.05 16.26
CA ARG A 5 42.60 -9.30 15.04
C ARG A 5 42.25 -7.83 15.21
N TRP A 6 43.26 -6.97 15.11
CA TRP A 6 43.10 -5.53 15.18
C TRP A 6 43.83 -4.87 14.02
N ASN A 7 43.24 -3.83 13.41
CA ASN A 7 43.82 -3.15 12.26
C ASN A 7 44.29 -4.07 11.12
N LYS A 8 43.53 -5.16 10.86
CA LYS A 8 43.81 -6.19 9.85
C LYS A 8 45.00 -7.14 10.19
N GLU A 9 45.64 -6.98 11.35
CA GLU A 9 46.75 -7.81 11.81
C GLU A 9 46.33 -8.68 13.00
N PHE A 10 46.96 -9.84 13.13
CA PHE A 10 46.81 -10.65 14.33
C PHE A 10 47.69 -10.09 15.44
N VAL A 11 47.07 -9.94 16.61
CA VAL A 11 47.73 -9.39 17.81
C VAL A 11 47.54 -10.32 19.00
N ASN A 12 48.37 -10.19 20.04
CA ASN A 12 48.25 -11.01 21.26
C ASN A 12 47.32 -10.37 22.30
N GLU A 13 47.08 -9.04 22.21
CA GLU A 13 46.33 -8.27 23.16
C GLU A 13 45.49 -7.21 22.45
N VAL A 14 44.30 -6.93 23.01
CA VAL A 14 43.44 -5.78 22.66
C VAL A 14 42.95 -5.10 23.92
N THR A 15 42.75 -3.76 23.84
CA THR A 15 42.44 -2.92 24.99
C THR A 15 41.17 -2.06 24.77
N SER A 16 40.67 -1.47 25.87
CA SER A 16 39.46 -0.65 25.87
C SER A 16 39.38 0.31 24.72
N GLY A 17 38.21 0.35 24.08
CA GLY A 17 37.87 1.26 22.97
C GLY A 17 38.25 0.72 21.59
N GLN A 18 39.07 -0.34 21.51
CA GLN A 18 39.43 -0.93 20.21
C GLN A 18 38.27 -1.74 19.61
N GLU A 19 37.98 -1.49 18.33
CA GLU A 19 37.17 -2.37 17.52
C GLU A 19 38.04 -3.45 16.91
N CYS A 20 37.74 -4.72 17.25
CA CYS A 20 38.59 -5.86 16.88
C CYS A 20 37.74 -7.09 16.53
N GLY A 21 38.40 -8.13 16.10
CA GLY A 21 37.83 -9.45 15.82
C GLY A 21 38.41 -10.52 16.74
N LEU A 22 37.53 -11.39 17.26
CA LEU A 22 37.86 -12.54 18.09
C LEU A 22 37.54 -13.82 17.35
N ILE A 23 38.47 -14.80 17.44
CA ILE A 23 38.26 -16.18 17.03
C ILE A 23 38.35 -17.07 18.29
N LEU A 24 37.30 -17.88 18.49
CA LEU A 24 37.16 -18.77 19.65
C LEU A 24 37.29 -20.23 19.21
N ASP A 25 37.62 -21.13 20.16
CA ASP A 25 37.60 -22.56 19.95
C ASP A 25 36.19 -23.11 19.69
N ARG A 26 35.19 -22.49 20.28
CA ARG A 26 33.75 -22.77 20.09
C ARG A 26 32.91 -21.54 20.41
N THR A 27 31.69 -21.50 19.85
CA THR A 27 30.78 -20.39 20.07
C THR A 27 29.34 -20.85 20.00
N ASN A 28 28.47 -20.15 20.75
CA ASN A 28 27.00 -20.25 20.64
C ASN A 28 26.39 -19.12 19.77
N PHE A 29 27.22 -18.17 19.31
CA PHE A 29 26.79 -17.13 18.40
C PHE A 29 26.60 -17.69 16.99
N TYR A 30 25.48 -17.43 16.39
CA TYR A 30 25.20 -17.75 14.99
C TYR A 30 25.92 -16.76 14.07
N ALA A 31 26.73 -17.28 13.17
CA ALA A 31 27.35 -16.48 12.12
C ALA A 31 26.40 -16.34 10.93
N GLU A 32 26.43 -15.17 10.27
CA GLU A 32 25.61 -14.90 9.09
C GLU A 32 25.85 -15.91 7.99
N GLN A 33 24.84 -16.71 7.68
CA GLN A 33 24.84 -17.71 6.61
C GLN A 33 23.42 -18.19 6.28
N GLY A 34 23.23 -18.78 5.10
CA GLY A 34 21.94 -19.38 4.70
C GLY A 34 20.77 -18.41 4.72
N GLY A 35 21.01 -17.11 4.56
CA GLY A 35 19.98 -16.07 4.59
C GLY A 35 19.60 -15.58 6.00
N GLN A 36 20.06 -16.26 7.07
CA GLN A 36 19.84 -15.79 8.44
C GLN A 36 20.96 -14.83 8.87
N ILE A 37 20.56 -13.66 9.43
CA ILE A 37 21.49 -12.69 10.00
C ILE A 37 22.18 -13.24 11.25
N PHE A 38 23.34 -12.69 11.56
CA PHE A 38 24.16 -13.04 12.75
C PHE A 38 23.48 -12.68 14.07
N ASP A 39 23.97 -13.31 15.15
CA ASP A 39 23.63 -12.91 16.52
C ASP A 39 24.43 -11.70 17.00
N GLU A 40 23.82 -10.98 17.91
CA GLU A 40 24.42 -9.95 18.73
C GLU A 40 24.41 -10.37 20.20
N GLY A 41 25.19 -9.67 21.02
CA GLY A 41 25.29 -9.93 22.43
C GLY A 41 26.63 -9.47 22.99
N TYR A 42 27.10 -10.11 24.04
CA TYR A 42 28.37 -9.75 24.67
C TYR A 42 29.10 -11.00 25.22
N MET A 43 30.38 -10.84 25.47
CA MET A 43 31.23 -11.86 26.05
C MET A 43 31.98 -11.23 27.23
N VAL A 44 32.08 -11.98 28.35
CA VAL A 44 32.73 -11.52 29.59
C VAL A 44 33.87 -12.45 29.89
N LYS A 45 35.02 -11.90 30.34
CA LYS A 45 36.14 -12.69 30.76
C LYS A 45 35.81 -13.43 32.07
N THR A 46 36.07 -14.74 32.15
CA THR A 46 35.58 -15.59 33.24
C THR A 46 36.23 -15.30 34.60
N ASP A 47 37.44 -14.75 34.63
CA ASP A 47 38.22 -14.38 35.82
C ASP A 47 38.17 -12.87 36.15
N ASP A 48 37.57 -12.04 35.30
CA ASP A 48 37.43 -10.60 35.48
C ASP A 48 36.18 -10.10 34.74
N ASP A 49 35.06 -9.96 35.44
CA ASP A 49 33.77 -9.55 34.91
C ASP A 49 33.71 -8.06 34.49
N SER A 50 34.75 -7.26 34.80
CA SER A 50 34.92 -5.90 34.31
C SER A 50 35.41 -5.83 32.84
N VAL A 51 35.88 -6.98 32.30
CA VAL A 51 36.38 -7.08 30.93
C VAL A 51 35.31 -7.66 30.02
N GLU A 52 34.78 -6.85 29.11
CA GLU A 52 33.68 -7.21 28.22
C GLU A 52 34.04 -6.99 26.75
N PHE A 53 33.46 -7.83 25.88
CA PHE A 53 33.47 -7.65 24.44
C PHE A 53 32.03 -7.61 23.93
N THR A 54 31.59 -6.44 23.45
CA THR A 54 30.28 -6.27 22.81
C THR A 54 30.33 -6.79 21.37
N VAL A 55 29.58 -7.84 21.07
CA VAL A 55 29.51 -8.48 19.74
C VAL A 55 28.53 -7.71 18.85
N ARG A 56 29.01 -7.18 17.72
CA ARG A 56 28.21 -6.41 16.74
C ARG A 56 28.04 -7.11 15.40
N ASN A 57 28.88 -8.09 15.10
CA ASN A 57 28.82 -8.86 13.86
C ASN A 57 29.49 -10.22 14.05
N VAL A 58 28.94 -11.27 13.43
CA VAL A 58 29.51 -12.60 13.44
C VAL A 58 29.46 -13.19 12.04
N GLN A 59 30.62 -13.56 11.50
CA GLN A 59 30.76 -14.08 10.13
C GLN A 59 31.66 -15.31 10.07
N VAL A 60 31.44 -16.19 9.10
CA VAL A 60 32.36 -17.25 8.75
C VAL A 60 33.45 -16.71 7.82
N LYS A 61 34.72 -16.84 8.20
CA LYS A 61 35.88 -16.42 7.40
C LYS A 61 36.92 -17.48 7.41
N GLY A 62 37.24 -18.06 6.25
CA GLY A 62 38.29 -19.11 6.13
C GLY A 62 38.03 -20.35 6.98
N GLY A 63 36.78 -20.72 7.22
CA GLY A 63 36.38 -21.84 8.06
C GLY A 63 36.32 -21.55 9.57
N TYR A 64 36.62 -20.32 9.99
CA TYR A 64 36.51 -19.85 11.37
C TYR A 64 35.33 -18.90 11.56
N VAL A 65 34.78 -18.90 12.79
CA VAL A 65 33.77 -17.92 13.18
C VAL A 65 34.47 -16.68 13.75
N LEU A 66 34.39 -15.58 13.05
CA LEU A 66 34.94 -14.29 13.44
C LEU A 66 33.84 -13.44 14.11
N HIS A 67 34.05 -13.13 15.39
CA HIS A 67 33.20 -12.19 16.15
C HIS A 67 33.83 -10.81 16.09
N SER A 68 33.11 -9.83 15.53
CA SER A 68 33.59 -8.45 15.42
C SER A 68 32.80 -7.54 16.37
N GLY A 69 33.53 -6.68 17.07
CA GLY A 69 32.91 -5.81 18.07
C GLY A 69 33.91 -4.93 18.81
N LYS A 70 33.52 -4.47 19.98
CA LYS A 70 34.29 -3.51 20.79
C LYS A 70 34.66 -4.10 22.13
N VAL A 71 35.90 -3.89 22.55
CA VAL A 71 36.44 -4.32 23.86
C VAL A 71 36.30 -3.19 24.90
N GLU A 72 35.94 -3.57 26.12
CA GLU A 72 36.15 -2.81 27.36
C GLU A 72 37.02 -3.63 28.30
N GLY A 73 38.06 -3.01 28.87
CA GLY A 73 39.13 -3.71 29.59
C GLY A 73 40.25 -4.21 28.67
N THR A 74 40.92 -5.31 29.04
CA THR A 74 42.03 -5.90 28.28
C THR A 74 41.79 -7.37 28.07
N MET A 75 41.85 -7.84 26.80
CA MET A 75 41.74 -9.25 26.43
C MET A 75 42.98 -9.73 25.74
N ASN A 76 43.37 -10.97 26.07
CA ASN A 76 44.56 -11.64 25.54
C ASN A 76 44.21 -12.95 24.84
N VAL A 77 45.03 -13.36 23.92
CA VAL A 77 44.99 -14.73 23.36
C VAL A 77 45.17 -15.73 24.52
N GLY A 78 44.33 -16.75 24.59
CA GLY A 78 44.27 -17.73 25.67
C GLY A 78 43.24 -17.43 26.76
N ASP A 79 42.68 -16.22 26.82
CA ASP A 79 41.60 -15.90 27.77
C ASP A 79 40.36 -16.76 27.52
N THR A 80 39.69 -17.13 28.62
CA THR A 80 38.39 -17.83 28.59
C THR A 80 37.24 -16.84 28.78
N LEU A 81 36.22 -16.98 27.93
CA LEU A 81 35.08 -16.08 27.93
C LEU A 81 33.76 -16.81 28.23
N SER A 82 32.87 -16.16 28.96
CA SER A 82 31.47 -16.51 29.06
C SER A 82 30.70 -15.76 27.95
N LEU A 83 29.93 -16.49 27.14
CA LEU A 83 29.24 -15.97 25.95
C LEU A 83 27.77 -15.79 26.21
N HIS A 84 27.28 -14.58 26.00
CA HIS A 84 25.88 -14.18 26.21
C HIS A 84 25.28 -13.60 24.91
N ILE A 85 24.43 -14.40 24.28
CA ILE A 85 23.69 -13.95 23.10
C ILE A 85 22.47 -13.10 23.53
N ASP A 86 22.07 -12.12 22.69
CA ASP A 86 20.77 -11.46 22.80
C ASP A 86 19.66 -12.46 22.45
N THR A 87 19.09 -13.07 23.50
CA THR A 87 18.09 -14.14 23.37
C THR A 87 16.77 -13.63 22.80
N GLU A 88 16.40 -12.38 23.08
CA GLU A 88 15.17 -11.80 22.53
C GLU A 88 15.32 -11.57 21.02
N ARG A 89 16.44 -10.99 20.59
CA ARG A 89 16.76 -10.82 19.18
C ARG A 89 16.84 -12.19 18.46
N ARG A 90 17.50 -13.19 19.06
CA ARG A 90 17.57 -14.56 18.54
C ARG A 90 16.18 -15.17 18.38
N ARG A 91 15.27 -14.98 19.33
CA ARG A 91 13.90 -15.48 19.29
C ARG A 91 13.13 -14.88 18.10
N LEU A 92 13.24 -13.58 17.88
CA LEU A 92 12.60 -12.91 16.72
C LEU A 92 13.13 -13.45 15.38
N ILE A 93 14.44 -13.71 15.29
CA ILE A 93 15.05 -14.33 14.12
C ILE A 93 14.52 -15.76 13.93
N MET A 94 14.40 -16.57 15.00
CA MET A 94 13.85 -17.92 14.97
C MET A 94 12.37 -17.92 14.51
N ASN A 95 11.57 -16.95 14.94
CA ASN A 95 10.18 -16.77 14.47
C ASN A 95 10.16 -16.61 12.94
N ASN A 96 10.96 -15.67 12.43
CA ASN A 96 11.03 -15.38 11.00
C ASN A 96 11.63 -16.56 10.21
N HIS A 97 12.61 -17.28 10.75
CA HIS A 97 13.21 -18.40 10.05
C HIS A 97 12.25 -19.59 9.95
N THR A 98 11.58 -19.94 11.05
CA THR A 98 10.56 -20.99 11.02
C THR A 98 9.38 -20.58 10.13
N GLY A 99 8.98 -19.31 10.19
CA GLY A 99 7.99 -18.74 9.26
C GLY A 99 8.39 -18.83 7.79
N THR A 100 9.69 -18.69 7.48
CA THR A 100 10.23 -18.85 6.11
C THR A 100 10.07 -20.28 5.60
N HIS A 101 10.37 -21.27 6.42
CA HIS A 101 10.21 -22.70 6.07
C HIS A 101 8.72 -23.05 5.81
N ILE A 102 7.82 -22.55 6.67
CA ILE A 102 6.38 -22.75 6.46
C ILE A 102 5.93 -22.07 5.17
N LEU A 103 6.36 -20.82 4.92
CA LEU A 103 6.06 -20.09 3.69
C LEU A 103 6.50 -20.85 2.44
N ASN A 104 7.72 -21.38 2.43
CA ASN A 104 8.26 -22.16 1.31
C ASN A 104 7.40 -23.40 0.99
N ASN A 105 6.93 -24.11 2.03
CA ASN A 105 6.02 -25.25 1.86
C ASN A 105 4.65 -24.82 1.32
N VAL A 106 4.06 -23.77 1.90
CA VAL A 106 2.72 -23.30 1.51
C VAL A 106 2.71 -22.72 0.09
N LEU A 107 3.76 -21.99 -0.32
CA LEU A 107 3.87 -21.50 -1.70
C LEU A 107 3.82 -22.65 -2.73
N ARG A 108 4.46 -23.79 -2.43
CA ARG A 108 4.37 -24.97 -3.29
C ARG A 108 2.95 -25.52 -3.39
N LYS A 109 2.20 -25.52 -2.30
CA LYS A 109 0.79 -25.97 -2.30
C LYS A 109 -0.09 -25.03 -3.11
N VAL A 110 0.10 -23.71 -2.98
CA VAL A 110 -0.75 -22.69 -3.61
C VAL A 110 -0.38 -22.44 -5.07
N LEU A 111 0.90 -22.47 -5.44
CA LEU A 111 1.40 -22.11 -6.76
C LEU A 111 1.81 -23.32 -7.61
N GLY A 112 2.05 -24.48 -6.98
CA GLY A 112 2.53 -25.69 -7.62
C GLY A 112 4.02 -25.95 -7.37
N ASN A 113 4.45 -27.13 -7.79
CA ASN A 113 5.79 -27.66 -7.49
C ASN A 113 6.95 -26.89 -8.15
N ASP A 114 6.67 -26.06 -9.16
CA ASP A 114 7.67 -25.24 -9.87
C ASP A 114 8.07 -23.98 -9.08
N SER A 115 7.46 -23.75 -7.91
CA SER A 115 7.82 -22.63 -7.04
C SER A 115 9.03 -23.02 -6.18
N ASP A 116 10.22 -22.58 -6.61
CA ASP A 116 11.49 -22.84 -5.94
C ASP A 116 12.08 -21.59 -5.31
N GLN A 117 12.73 -21.77 -4.16
CA GLN A 117 13.48 -20.70 -3.51
C GLN A 117 14.64 -20.23 -4.38
N ARG A 118 14.82 -18.91 -4.48
CA ARG A 118 15.95 -18.25 -5.15
C ARG A 118 16.80 -17.40 -4.21
N GLY A 119 16.29 -17.12 -3.03
CA GLY A 119 16.98 -16.39 -1.99
C GLY A 119 16.08 -16.20 -0.79
N SER A 120 16.70 -15.91 0.35
CA SER A 120 15.99 -15.53 1.58
C SER A 120 16.80 -14.55 2.40
N LEU A 121 16.14 -13.80 3.25
CA LEU A 121 16.75 -12.98 4.27
C LEU A 121 15.88 -13.05 5.53
N VAL A 122 16.48 -13.47 6.63
CA VAL A 122 15.82 -13.63 7.91
C VAL A 122 16.44 -12.67 8.91
N MET A 123 15.68 -11.67 9.33
CA MET A 123 16.06 -10.61 10.25
C MET A 123 15.16 -10.64 11.50
N PRO A 124 15.46 -9.86 12.56
CA PRO A 124 14.59 -9.79 13.74
C PRO A 124 13.21 -9.18 13.43
N ASP A 125 13.17 -8.19 12.52
CA ASP A 125 11.99 -7.40 12.21
C ASP A 125 11.14 -7.96 11.07
N ARG A 126 11.69 -8.83 10.22
CA ARG A 126 10.99 -9.37 9.04
C ARG A 126 11.71 -10.58 8.44
N LEU A 127 10.98 -11.29 7.60
CA LEU A 127 11.55 -12.24 6.64
C LEU A 127 11.33 -11.73 5.21
N ARG A 128 12.25 -12.09 4.31
CA ARG A 128 12.15 -11.92 2.87
C ARG A 128 12.38 -13.27 2.19
N PHE A 129 11.54 -13.59 1.23
CA PHE A 129 11.62 -14.83 0.49
C PHE A 129 11.48 -14.58 -1.01
N ASP A 130 12.49 -14.96 -1.77
CA ASP A 130 12.54 -14.83 -3.23
C ASP A 130 12.30 -16.22 -3.84
N PHE A 131 11.37 -16.32 -4.79
CA PHE A 131 10.92 -17.59 -5.37
C PHE A 131 10.58 -17.45 -6.85
N THR A 132 10.58 -18.60 -7.57
CA THR A 132 10.17 -18.66 -8.97
C THR A 132 8.65 -18.62 -9.07
N ASN A 133 8.13 -17.70 -9.92
CA ASN A 133 6.74 -17.70 -10.37
C ASN A 133 6.65 -16.96 -11.70
N LYS A 134 5.78 -17.45 -12.62
CA LYS A 134 5.63 -16.90 -13.98
C LYS A 134 5.08 -15.46 -14.01
N GLY A 135 4.34 -15.07 -13.00
CA GLY A 135 3.71 -13.75 -12.89
C GLY A 135 3.46 -13.32 -11.43
N PRO A 136 2.83 -12.17 -11.20
CA PRO A 136 2.41 -11.77 -9.86
C PRO A 136 1.40 -12.75 -9.27
N MET A 137 1.46 -12.96 -7.96
CA MET A 137 0.41 -13.68 -7.25
C MET A 137 -0.88 -12.86 -7.26
N THR A 138 -2.00 -13.53 -7.43
CA THR A 138 -3.29 -12.88 -7.23
C THR A 138 -3.53 -12.58 -5.75
N THR A 139 -4.34 -11.56 -5.45
CA THR A 139 -4.73 -11.23 -4.07
C THR A 139 -5.30 -12.44 -3.33
N LYS A 140 -6.05 -13.31 -4.05
CA LYS A 140 -6.57 -14.56 -3.50
C LYS A 140 -5.46 -15.54 -3.13
N GLN A 141 -4.47 -15.75 -4.00
CA GLN A 141 -3.34 -16.63 -3.71
C GLN A 141 -2.53 -16.14 -2.50
N ILE A 142 -2.33 -14.82 -2.37
CA ILE A 142 -1.64 -14.24 -1.21
C ILE A 142 -2.45 -14.46 0.06
N LYS A 143 -3.76 -14.25 0.01
CA LYS A 143 -4.67 -14.52 1.12
C LYS A 143 -4.64 -16.00 1.52
N ASP A 144 -4.81 -16.91 0.56
CA ASP A 144 -4.79 -18.36 0.80
C ASP A 144 -3.45 -18.81 1.39
N THR A 145 -2.31 -18.21 0.94
CA THR A 145 -0.99 -18.44 1.52
C THR A 145 -0.89 -17.96 2.96
N GLU A 146 -1.35 -16.76 3.26
CA GLU A 146 -1.31 -16.19 4.62
C GLU A 146 -2.21 -16.99 5.56
N ASP A 147 -3.39 -17.39 5.13
CA ASP A 147 -4.36 -18.17 5.92
C ASP A 147 -3.82 -19.58 6.24
N GLU A 148 -3.28 -20.31 5.24
CA GLU A 148 -2.70 -21.65 5.44
C GLU A 148 -1.50 -21.59 6.41
N ILE A 149 -0.66 -20.54 6.34
CA ILE A 149 0.45 -20.34 7.29
C ILE A 149 -0.09 -20.15 8.70
N LYS A 150 -1.11 -19.31 8.88
CA LYS A 150 -1.76 -19.10 10.18
C LYS A 150 -2.36 -20.39 10.75
N ASP A 151 -2.97 -21.21 9.89
CA ASP A 151 -3.49 -22.51 10.30
C ASP A 151 -2.39 -23.44 10.79
N ILE A 152 -1.23 -23.49 10.12
CA ILE A 152 -0.07 -24.28 10.57
C ILE A 152 0.49 -23.76 11.90
N ILE A 153 0.53 -22.44 12.09
CA ILE A 153 0.94 -21.80 13.35
C ILE A 153 -0.03 -22.20 14.47
N ASN A 154 -1.31 -22.10 14.22
CA ASN A 154 -2.37 -22.42 15.21
C ASN A 154 -2.38 -23.91 15.60
N GLN A 155 -1.99 -24.81 14.70
CA GLN A 155 -1.82 -26.23 14.98
C GLN A 155 -0.67 -26.52 15.96
N ASN A 156 0.19 -25.54 16.23
CA ASN A 156 1.31 -25.60 17.17
C ASN A 156 2.19 -26.86 17.00
N LYS A 157 2.58 -27.13 15.75
CA LYS A 157 3.37 -28.31 15.38
C LYS A 157 4.80 -28.23 15.92
N THR A 158 5.35 -29.37 16.33
CA THR A 158 6.76 -29.49 16.73
C THR A 158 7.67 -29.30 15.51
N VAL A 159 8.77 -28.57 15.69
CA VAL A 159 9.84 -28.42 14.72
C VAL A 159 11.00 -29.36 15.10
N TYR A 160 11.28 -30.30 14.24
CA TYR A 160 12.32 -31.32 14.44
C TYR A 160 13.58 -30.92 13.68
N ALA A 161 14.73 -31.23 14.26
CA ALA A 161 16.03 -31.06 13.63
C ALA A 161 16.92 -32.22 13.92
N LYS A 162 17.56 -32.78 12.88
CA LYS A 162 18.44 -33.94 13.01
C LYS A 162 19.62 -33.86 12.03
N HIS A 163 20.79 -34.28 12.46
CA HIS A 163 21.91 -34.53 11.56
C HIS A 163 21.83 -35.97 11.03
N THR A 164 21.91 -36.13 9.73
CA THR A 164 21.85 -37.41 9.04
C THR A 164 22.78 -37.43 7.84
N SER A 165 23.05 -38.65 7.29
CA SER A 165 23.90 -38.74 6.11
C SER A 165 23.26 -37.97 4.93
N LEU A 166 24.08 -37.27 4.16
CA LEU A 166 23.62 -36.53 3.00
C LEU A 166 22.91 -37.43 1.97
N SER A 167 23.39 -38.70 1.86
CA SER A 167 22.85 -39.68 0.96
C SER A 167 21.43 -40.14 1.34
N ASP A 168 21.15 -40.31 2.65
CA ASP A 168 19.83 -40.74 3.13
C ASP A 168 18.83 -39.58 3.10
N ALA A 169 19.27 -38.40 3.51
CA ALA A 169 18.44 -37.21 3.44
C ALA A 169 17.95 -36.90 2.02
N LYS A 170 18.80 -37.04 1.01
CA LYS A 170 18.45 -36.82 -0.40
C LYS A 170 17.39 -37.79 -0.96
N LYS A 171 17.16 -38.93 -0.30
CA LYS A 171 16.12 -39.90 -0.69
C LYS A 171 14.73 -39.40 -0.31
N ILE A 172 14.60 -38.49 0.67
CA ILE A 172 13.32 -37.98 1.16
C ILE A 172 12.66 -37.16 0.05
N LYS A 173 11.57 -37.69 -0.53
CA LYS A 173 10.78 -36.97 -1.53
C LYS A 173 10.12 -35.73 -0.90
N GLY A 174 10.20 -34.61 -1.60
CA GLY A 174 9.69 -33.34 -1.09
C GLY A 174 10.71 -32.52 -0.29
N LEU A 175 11.86 -33.10 0.10
CA LEU A 175 12.93 -32.35 0.74
C LEU A 175 13.41 -31.21 -0.15
N ARG A 176 13.65 -30.05 0.46
CA ARG A 176 14.15 -28.85 -0.23
C ARG A 176 15.60 -28.57 0.13
N ALA A 177 16.37 -28.28 -0.90
CA ALA A 177 17.74 -27.84 -0.83
C ALA A 177 17.98 -26.71 -1.83
N MET A 178 18.85 -25.77 -1.53
CA MET A 178 19.27 -24.74 -2.49
C MET A 178 20.11 -25.40 -3.61
N PHE A 179 19.83 -25.05 -4.84
CA PHE A 179 20.32 -25.79 -6.01
C PHE A 179 21.85 -25.74 -6.18
N ASP A 180 22.50 -24.66 -5.76
CA ASP A 180 23.95 -24.43 -5.95
C ASP A 180 24.75 -24.46 -4.64
N GLU A 181 24.22 -25.01 -3.55
CA GLU A 181 24.94 -25.10 -2.27
C GLU A 181 25.60 -26.46 -2.05
N HIS A 182 26.84 -26.40 -1.53
CA HIS A 182 27.54 -27.58 -1.04
C HIS A 182 27.17 -27.85 0.41
N TYR A 183 26.54 -28.98 0.65
CA TYR A 183 26.12 -29.40 1.98
C TYR A 183 27.16 -30.32 2.62
N PRO A 184 27.43 -30.17 3.94
CA PRO A 184 28.30 -31.08 4.65
C PRO A 184 27.69 -32.49 4.78
N ASP A 185 28.52 -33.47 5.08
CA ASP A 185 28.07 -34.80 5.46
C ASP A 185 28.64 -35.11 6.85
N PRO A 186 27.84 -35.27 7.91
CA PRO A 186 26.37 -35.27 7.94
C PRO A 186 25.74 -33.86 7.71
N VAL A 187 24.54 -33.85 7.10
CA VAL A 187 23.73 -32.63 6.88
C VAL A 187 22.64 -32.48 7.93
N ARG A 188 22.34 -31.26 8.33
CA ARG A 188 21.20 -30.97 9.23
C ARG A 188 19.92 -30.82 8.44
N VAL A 189 18.93 -31.66 8.75
CA VAL A 189 17.55 -31.62 8.21
C VAL A 189 16.64 -31.01 9.25
N VAL A 190 15.81 -30.05 8.83
CA VAL A 190 14.75 -29.44 9.64
C VAL A 190 13.40 -29.80 9.06
N SER A 191 12.48 -30.29 9.88
CA SER A 191 11.12 -30.67 9.49
C SER A 191 10.08 -30.10 10.45
N VAL A 192 8.89 -29.77 9.93
CA VAL A 192 7.78 -29.19 10.71
C VAL A 192 6.67 -30.24 10.85
N GLY A 193 6.38 -30.66 12.07
CA GLY A 193 5.27 -31.56 12.42
C GLY A 193 5.50 -33.05 12.21
N ILE A 194 6.50 -33.45 11.43
CA ILE A 194 6.86 -34.86 11.21
C ILE A 194 8.31 -35.08 11.61
N PRO A 195 8.63 -36.04 12.52
CA PRO A 195 9.99 -36.37 12.87
C PRO A 195 10.84 -36.75 11.65
N VAL A 196 12.10 -36.33 11.61
CA VAL A 196 13.00 -36.64 10.49
C VAL A 196 13.20 -38.14 10.36
N GLU A 197 13.21 -38.88 11.47
CA GLU A 197 13.32 -40.34 11.52
C GLU A 197 12.16 -41.05 10.83
N GLU A 198 10.97 -40.49 10.88
CA GLU A 198 9.78 -41.03 10.17
C GLU A 198 9.89 -40.79 8.67
N LEU A 199 10.39 -39.63 8.26
CA LEU A 199 10.65 -39.33 6.86
C LEU A 199 11.73 -40.25 6.27
N GLU A 200 12.78 -40.57 7.05
CA GLU A 200 13.83 -41.47 6.65
C GLU A 200 13.38 -42.95 6.54
N LYS A 201 12.42 -43.38 7.36
CA LYS A 201 11.85 -44.73 7.30
C LYS A 201 11.03 -44.97 6.04
N ASN A 202 10.37 -43.93 5.53
CA ASN A 202 9.57 -43.97 4.30
C ASN A 202 9.89 -42.80 3.36
N PRO A 203 11.11 -42.73 2.84
CA PRO A 203 11.58 -41.56 2.10
C PRO A 203 10.84 -41.33 0.76
N GLU A 204 10.28 -42.39 0.17
CA GLU A 204 9.48 -42.35 -1.04
C GLU A 204 8.00 -41.98 -0.81
N GLY A 205 7.58 -41.90 0.47
CA GLY A 205 6.21 -41.62 0.86
C GLY A 205 5.80 -40.16 0.62
N PRO A 206 4.49 -39.85 0.76
CA PRO A 206 3.95 -38.52 0.49
C PRO A 206 4.30 -37.50 1.58
N SER A 207 4.69 -37.94 2.78
CA SER A 207 4.83 -37.10 3.98
C SER A 207 5.78 -35.92 3.80
N GLY A 208 6.85 -36.07 3.01
CA GLY A 208 7.77 -34.97 2.74
C GLY A 208 7.21 -33.89 1.83
N TYR A 209 6.11 -34.12 1.11
CA TYR A 209 5.37 -33.09 0.37
C TYR A 209 4.31 -32.41 1.22
N GLU A 210 3.81 -33.10 2.25
CA GLU A 210 2.74 -32.59 3.13
C GLU A 210 3.27 -31.58 4.15
N THR A 211 4.59 -31.60 4.41
CA THR A 211 5.23 -30.74 5.38
C THR A 211 6.42 -29.98 4.81
N SER A 212 6.94 -28.99 5.57
CA SER A 212 8.24 -28.40 5.29
C SER A 212 9.33 -29.36 5.76
N VAL A 213 10.20 -29.77 4.86
CA VAL A 213 11.43 -30.52 5.14
C VAL A 213 12.57 -29.96 4.31
N GLU A 214 13.63 -29.47 4.97
CA GLU A 214 14.67 -28.67 4.31
C GLU A 214 16.06 -28.93 4.92
N PHE A 215 17.09 -28.78 4.10
CA PHE A 215 18.47 -28.65 4.61
C PHE A 215 18.62 -27.25 5.21
N CYS A 216 18.88 -27.17 6.50
CA CYS A 216 19.01 -25.89 7.16
C CYS A 216 19.94 -25.93 8.38
N GLY A 217 20.98 -25.08 8.39
CA GLY A 217 21.88 -24.85 9.53
C GLY A 217 21.39 -23.76 10.50
N GLY A 218 20.29 -23.09 10.20
CA GLY A 218 19.80 -21.94 10.96
C GLY A 218 19.13 -22.28 12.29
N SER A 219 18.80 -21.24 13.05
CA SER A 219 18.10 -21.38 14.33
C SER A 219 16.59 -21.40 14.13
N HIS A 220 15.89 -22.32 14.78
CA HIS A 220 14.45 -22.52 14.66
C HIS A 220 13.77 -22.58 16.02
N LEU A 221 12.49 -22.28 16.03
CA LEU A 221 11.60 -22.50 17.17
C LEU A 221 11.39 -24.00 17.41
N HIS A 222 11.02 -24.37 18.63
CA HIS A 222 10.63 -25.74 18.93
C HIS A 222 9.21 -26.09 18.50
N GLN A 223 8.33 -25.09 18.42
CA GLN A 223 6.93 -25.24 18.03
C GLN A 223 6.47 -24.06 17.16
N THR A 224 5.62 -24.31 16.16
CA THR A 224 5.13 -23.31 15.24
C THR A 224 4.28 -22.23 15.92
N GLY A 225 3.55 -22.56 16.99
CA GLY A 225 2.73 -21.60 17.73
C GLY A 225 3.51 -20.45 18.38
N HIS A 226 4.81 -20.64 18.62
CA HIS A 226 5.67 -19.57 19.15
C HIS A 226 5.95 -18.45 18.15
N ILE A 227 5.64 -18.63 16.85
CA ILE A 227 5.71 -17.57 15.82
C ILE A 227 4.75 -16.43 16.19
N GLY A 228 3.58 -16.77 16.77
CA GLY A 228 2.50 -15.82 17.00
C GLY A 228 1.81 -15.41 15.69
N ASP A 229 1.55 -14.12 15.54
CA ASP A 229 0.93 -13.60 14.32
C ASP A 229 1.86 -13.63 13.12
N TYR A 230 1.27 -13.76 11.91
CA TYR A 230 1.97 -13.78 10.64
C TYR A 230 1.23 -12.91 9.62
N VAL A 231 1.94 -12.01 8.94
CA VAL A 231 1.36 -11.06 7.97
C VAL A 231 2.26 -10.93 6.76
N ILE A 232 1.73 -11.19 5.56
CA ILE A 232 2.41 -10.89 4.29
C ILE A 232 2.16 -9.42 3.94
N VAL A 233 3.21 -8.59 3.92
CA VAL A 233 3.08 -7.14 3.70
C VAL A 233 3.36 -6.70 2.27
N SER A 234 4.11 -7.49 1.49
CA SER A 234 4.35 -7.21 0.07
C SER A 234 4.57 -8.48 -0.74
N GLU A 235 4.22 -8.41 -2.02
CA GLU A 235 4.58 -9.36 -3.08
C GLU A 235 4.95 -8.54 -4.32
N GLU A 236 6.18 -8.71 -4.84
CA GLU A 236 6.69 -7.90 -5.95
C GLU A 236 7.60 -8.69 -6.89
N GLY A 237 7.73 -8.24 -8.15
CA GLY A 237 8.69 -8.78 -9.10
C GLY A 237 10.07 -8.15 -8.90
N ILE A 238 11.11 -8.98 -8.77
CA ILE A 238 12.50 -8.49 -8.66
C ILE A 238 13.34 -8.78 -9.90
N ALA A 239 12.96 -9.83 -10.65
CA ALA A 239 13.57 -10.18 -11.93
C ALA A 239 12.54 -10.97 -12.76
N LYS A 240 12.88 -11.24 -14.05
CA LYS A 240 12.02 -12.07 -14.91
C LYS A 240 11.82 -13.47 -14.32
N GLY A 241 10.57 -13.79 -13.97
CA GLY A 241 10.21 -15.09 -13.39
C GLY A 241 10.61 -15.26 -11.92
N ILE A 242 11.03 -14.19 -11.21
CA ILE A 242 11.36 -14.21 -9.80
C ILE A 242 10.53 -13.19 -9.05
N ARG A 243 9.85 -13.67 -8.02
CA ARG A 243 8.98 -12.88 -7.15
C ARG A 243 9.56 -12.85 -5.75
N ARG A 244 9.24 -11.80 -5.00
CA ARG A 244 9.65 -11.56 -3.63
C ARG A 244 8.44 -11.37 -2.74
N ILE A 245 8.39 -12.09 -1.64
CA ILE A 245 7.48 -11.86 -0.52
C ILE A 245 8.27 -11.28 0.64
N VAL A 246 7.69 -10.27 1.31
CA VAL A 246 8.11 -9.81 2.63
C VAL A 246 6.98 -10.10 3.60
N ALA A 247 7.33 -10.74 4.72
CA ALA A 247 6.37 -11.03 5.78
C ALA A 247 6.92 -10.65 7.16
N LEU A 248 6.02 -10.43 8.08
CA LEU A 248 6.25 -10.08 9.48
C LEU A 248 5.72 -11.19 10.39
N THR A 249 6.39 -11.40 11.52
CA THR A 249 5.98 -12.36 12.55
C THR A 249 5.95 -11.71 13.93
N GLY A 250 5.24 -12.34 14.87
CA GLY A 250 5.22 -11.92 16.27
C GLY A 250 4.91 -10.44 16.48
N PRO A 251 5.73 -9.69 17.25
CA PRO A 251 5.45 -8.30 17.60
C PRO A 251 5.27 -7.36 16.39
N GLU A 252 6.02 -7.56 15.31
CA GLU A 252 5.91 -6.74 14.11
C GLU A 252 4.61 -7.04 13.35
N ALA A 253 4.17 -8.30 13.31
CA ALA A 253 2.87 -8.68 12.76
C ALA A 253 1.72 -8.08 13.59
N VAL A 254 1.81 -8.08 14.92
CA VAL A 254 0.82 -7.44 15.81
C VAL A 254 0.71 -5.93 15.51
N LYS A 255 1.84 -5.23 15.33
CA LYS A 255 1.83 -3.81 14.95
C LYS A 255 1.12 -3.58 13.61
N ALA A 256 1.38 -4.45 12.62
CA ALA A 256 0.73 -4.39 11.31
C ALA A 256 -0.80 -4.63 11.41
N LEU A 257 -1.24 -5.60 12.22
CA LEU A 257 -2.66 -5.90 12.46
C LEU A 257 -3.37 -4.75 13.19
N ASN A 258 -2.74 -4.15 14.20
CA ASN A 258 -3.29 -2.99 14.91
C ASN A 258 -3.43 -1.78 13.96
N LYS A 259 -2.42 -1.51 13.11
CA LYS A 259 -2.52 -0.45 12.11
C LYS A 259 -3.61 -0.74 11.07
N LEU A 260 -3.76 -1.99 10.65
CA LEU A 260 -4.84 -2.41 9.76
C LEU A 260 -6.22 -2.13 10.38
N SER A 261 -6.44 -2.51 11.64
CA SER A 261 -7.71 -2.27 12.34
C SER A 261 -8.08 -0.78 12.39
N VAL A 262 -7.11 0.11 12.63
CA VAL A 262 -7.34 1.56 12.59
C VAL A 262 -7.80 2.01 11.20
N LEU A 263 -7.09 1.58 10.15
CA LEU A 263 -7.42 1.97 8.77
C LEU A 263 -8.77 1.38 8.31
N GLU A 264 -9.10 0.15 8.69
CA GLU A 264 -10.42 -0.45 8.42
C GLU A 264 -11.54 0.37 9.07
N ASN A 265 -11.36 0.79 10.32
CA ASN A 265 -12.34 1.63 11.00
C ASN A 265 -12.52 2.99 10.32
N GLU A 266 -11.44 3.64 9.88
CA GLU A 266 -11.49 4.92 9.16
C GLU A 266 -12.22 4.78 7.81
N VAL A 267 -11.95 3.70 7.05
CA VAL A 267 -12.64 3.41 5.78
C VAL A 267 -14.12 3.13 6.02
N ASN A 268 -14.46 2.36 7.04
CA ASN A 268 -15.86 2.07 7.39
C ASN A 268 -16.61 3.31 7.84
N ASN A 269 -15.98 4.18 8.63
CA ASN A 269 -16.59 5.43 9.09
C ASN A 269 -16.92 6.35 7.90
N ILE A 270 -16.01 6.51 6.93
CA ILE A 270 -16.29 7.34 5.74
C ILE A 270 -17.32 6.67 4.82
N ALA A 271 -17.32 5.34 4.71
CA ALA A 271 -18.33 4.61 3.95
C ALA A 271 -19.73 4.79 4.52
N ASN A 272 -19.90 4.68 5.84
CA ASN A 272 -21.14 4.92 6.53
C ASN A 272 -21.59 6.38 6.39
N TYR A 273 -20.67 7.33 6.56
CA TYR A 273 -20.96 8.75 6.35
C TYR A 273 -21.53 9.05 4.96
N ILE A 274 -20.93 8.47 3.91
CA ILE A 274 -21.40 8.63 2.51
C ILE A 274 -22.77 7.98 2.32
N LYS A 275 -23.02 6.83 2.97
CA LYS A 275 -24.28 6.08 2.86
C LYS A 275 -25.44 6.80 3.55
N ASP A 276 -25.18 7.33 4.74
CA ASP A 276 -26.21 7.95 5.60
C ASP A 276 -26.49 9.43 5.20
N GLU A 277 -25.90 9.93 4.08
CA GLU A 277 -26.00 11.32 3.61
C GLU A 277 -25.72 12.32 4.74
N GLY A 278 -24.65 12.04 5.53
CA GLY A 278 -24.30 12.81 6.72
C GLY A 278 -24.18 14.30 6.44
N ASP A 279 -24.88 15.09 7.24
CA ASP A 279 -24.79 16.55 7.24
C ASP A 279 -23.45 17.01 7.85
N GLY A 280 -22.74 17.90 7.17
CA GLY A 280 -21.60 18.62 7.74
C GLY A 280 -20.28 18.59 6.95
N MET A 281 -20.05 17.61 6.07
CA MET A 281 -18.91 17.67 5.14
C MET A 281 -19.38 17.94 3.72
N ASN A 282 -18.75 18.92 3.06
CA ASN A 282 -19.00 19.11 1.64
C ASN A 282 -18.32 18.01 0.80
N GLN A 283 -18.79 17.77 -0.41
CA GLN A 283 -18.30 16.72 -1.29
C GLN A 283 -16.77 16.80 -1.52
N LYS A 284 -16.19 18.01 -1.56
CA LYS A 284 -14.75 18.21 -1.75
C LYS A 284 -13.94 17.69 -0.56
N GLU A 285 -14.47 17.87 0.66
CA GLU A 285 -13.83 17.36 1.89
C GLU A 285 -13.86 15.83 1.95
N ILE A 286 -14.98 15.22 1.52
CA ILE A 286 -15.11 13.76 1.44
C ILE A 286 -14.09 13.21 0.42
N VAL A 287 -14.03 13.78 -0.78
CA VAL A 287 -13.07 13.36 -1.82
C VAL A 287 -11.63 13.51 -1.32
N LYS A 288 -11.30 14.60 -0.62
CA LYS A 288 -9.98 14.79 -0.03
C LYS A 288 -9.66 13.68 0.98
N LYS A 289 -10.58 13.38 1.91
CA LYS A 289 -10.39 12.29 2.89
C LYS A 289 -10.19 10.93 2.22
N LEU A 290 -10.93 10.62 1.14
CA LEU A 290 -10.74 9.38 0.38
C LEU A 290 -9.34 9.31 -0.26
N VAL A 291 -8.81 10.43 -0.76
CA VAL A 291 -7.46 10.49 -1.32
C VAL A 291 -6.41 10.31 -0.22
N ASP A 292 -6.54 11.01 0.91
CA ASP A 292 -5.62 10.93 2.03
C ASP A 292 -5.57 9.49 2.59
N LEU A 293 -6.73 8.85 2.83
CA LEU A 293 -6.81 7.45 3.24
C LEU A 293 -6.20 6.49 2.23
N THR A 294 -6.39 6.73 0.92
CA THR A 294 -5.77 5.91 -0.12
C THR A 294 -4.25 5.97 -0.06
N ASN A 295 -3.69 7.15 0.22
CA ASN A 295 -2.25 7.35 0.38
C ASN A 295 -1.75 6.65 1.65
N ASP A 296 -2.43 6.82 2.78
CA ASP A 296 -2.06 6.20 4.06
C ASP A 296 -2.04 4.68 3.95
N ILE A 297 -3.09 4.08 3.36
CA ILE A 297 -3.17 2.64 3.13
C ILE A 297 -2.04 2.19 2.20
N SER A 298 -1.71 2.97 1.16
CA SER A 298 -0.67 2.61 0.19
C SER A 298 0.72 2.49 0.84
N HIS A 299 1.05 3.34 1.79
CA HIS A 299 2.33 3.37 2.49
C HIS A 299 2.37 2.52 3.77
N ALA A 300 1.22 2.08 4.28
CA ALA A 300 1.16 1.30 5.50
C ALA A 300 1.76 -0.11 5.31
N GLN A 301 2.50 -0.57 6.32
CA GLN A 301 2.90 -1.97 6.45
C GLN A 301 1.77 -2.76 7.12
N ILE A 302 0.86 -3.26 6.32
CA ILE A 302 -0.31 -4.06 6.71
C ILE A 302 -0.43 -5.26 5.76
N SER A 303 -1.33 -6.21 6.09
CA SER A 303 -1.59 -7.37 5.21
C SER A 303 -1.87 -6.94 3.77
N TYR A 304 -1.11 -7.49 2.81
CA TYR A 304 -1.17 -7.11 1.39
C TYR A 304 -2.56 -7.29 0.80
N TRP A 305 -3.21 -8.45 1.05
CA TRP A 305 -4.53 -8.70 0.49
C TRP A 305 -5.59 -7.78 1.10
N LYS A 306 -5.46 -7.43 2.38
CA LYS A 306 -6.33 -6.44 3.05
C LYS A 306 -6.10 -5.02 2.52
N LYS A 307 -4.84 -4.66 2.25
CA LYS A 307 -4.50 -3.39 1.60
C LYS A 307 -5.22 -3.23 0.26
N GLU A 308 -5.23 -4.26 -0.57
CA GLU A 308 -5.93 -4.25 -1.86
C GLU A 308 -7.46 -4.22 -1.70
N GLU A 309 -8.00 -4.92 -0.69
CA GLU A 309 -9.42 -4.86 -0.35
C GLU A 309 -9.85 -3.43 -0.01
N LEU A 310 -9.14 -2.77 0.92
CA LEU A 310 -9.43 -1.40 1.35
C LEU A 310 -9.30 -0.39 0.20
N ARG A 311 -8.27 -0.53 -0.66
CA ARG A 311 -8.11 0.30 -1.87
C ARG A 311 -9.29 0.17 -2.82
N ASN A 312 -9.77 -1.05 -3.03
CA ASN A 312 -10.93 -1.31 -3.88
C ASN A 312 -12.20 -0.71 -3.27
N MET A 313 -12.39 -0.78 -1.95
CA MET A 313 -13.50 -0.13 -1.26
C MET A 313 -13.47 1.39 -1.48
N LEU A 314 -12.34 2.04 -1.24
CA LEU A 314 -12.19 3.50 -1.44
C LEU A 314 -12.42 3.91 -2.90
N LYS A 315 -11.92 3.14 -3.86
CA LYS A 315 -12.16 3.37 -5.29
C LYS A 315 -13.64 3.29 -5.64
N ASN A 316 -14.35 2.31 -5.08
CA ASN A 316 -15.79 2.17 -5.29
C ASN A 316 -16.58 3.32 -4.65
N LEU A 317 -16.21 3.75 -3.44
CA LEU A 317 -16.83 4.89 -2.77
C LEU A 317 -16.65 6.18 -3.60
N LYS A 318 -15.44 6.42 -4.10
CA LYS A 318 -15.18 7.56 -4.98
C LYS A 318 -16.02 7.50 -6.25
N LYS A 319 -16.11 6.33 -6.88
CA LYS A 319 -16.95 6.14 -8.07
C LYS A 319 -18.43 6.45 -7.78
N GLN A 320 -18.96 5.99 -6.64
CA GLN A 320 -20.34 6.29 -6.24
C GLN A 320 -20.59 7.80 -6.07
N LEU A 321 -19.64 8.55 -5.49
CA LEU A 321 -19.73 10.00 -5.38
C LEU A 321 -19.71 10.68 -6.74
N ASP A 322 -18.80 10.27 -7.62
CA ASP A 322 -18.70 10.81 -8.99
C ASP A 322 -19.97 10.54 -9.79
N ASP A 323 -20.57 9.35 -9.64
CA ASP A 323 -21.82 8.98 -10.32
C ASP A 323 -23.03 9.76 -9.75
N LYS A 324 -23.12 9.97 -8.41
CA LYS A 324 -24.13 10.84 -7.79
C LYS A 324 -24.01 12.29 -8.31
N GLU A 325 -22.80 12.83 -8.38
CA GLU A 325 -22.57 14.17 -8.90
C GLU A 325 -22.99 14.31 -10.37
N ARG A 326 -22.67 13.32 -11.21
CA ARG A 326 -23.09 13.28 -12.62
C ARG A 326 -24.61 13.23 -12.75
N ALA A 327 -25.27 12.38 -11.95
CA ALA A 327 -26.72 12.25 -11.95
C ALA A 327 -27.38 13.57 -11.52
N SER A 328 -26.89 14.21 -10.47
CA SER A 328 -27.39 15.54 -10.03
C SER A 328 -27.24 16.61 -11.12
N LYS A 329 -26.07 16.69 -11.76
CA LYS A 329 -25.83 17.61 -12.87
C LYS A 329 -26.73 17.33 -14.07
N ALA A 330 -27.00 16.06 -14.39
CA ALA A 330 -27.91 15.68 -15.47
C ALA A 330 -29.36 16.07 -15.14
N MET A 331 -29.78 15.86 -13.89
CA MET A 331 -31.12 16.26 -13.42
C MET A 331 -31.31 17.77 -13.55
N ILE A 332 -30.34 18.59 -13.14
CA ILE A 332 -30.37 20.05 -13.29
C ILE A 332 -30.50 20.44 -14.76
N ILE A 333 -29.74 19.80 -15.67
CA ILE A 333 -29.84 20.08 -17.11
C ILE A 333 -31.28 19.81 -17.60
N THR A 334 -31.87 18.68 -17.21
CA THR A 334 -33.23 18.31 -17.59
C THR A 334 -34.26 19.34 -17.08
N GLN A 335 -34.20 19.67 -15.77
CA GLN A 335 -35.11 20.64 -15.14
C GLN A 335 -35.02 22.05 -15.80
N VAL A 336 -33.79 22.52 -16.03
CA VAL A 336 -33.54 23.82 -16.65
C VAL A 336 -34.03 23.84 -18.10
N THR A 337 -33.86 22.75 -18.83
CA THR A 337 -34.31 22.61 -20.21
C THR A 337 -35.85 22.59 -20.31
N GLU A 338 -36.52 21.87 -19.40
CA GLU A 338 -37.99 21.87 -19.32
C GLU A 338 -38.53 23.27 -18.96
N LYS A 339 -37.89 23.94 -17.98
CA LYS A 339 -38.29 25.33 -17.63
C LYS A 339 -38.11 26.31 -18.80
N ALA A 340 -37.04 26.14 -19.58
CA ALA A 340 -36.85 26.94 -20.80
C ALA A 340 -37.97 26.69 -21.84
N LYS A 341 -38.47 25.46 -21.98
CA LYS A 341 -39.61 25.16 -22.85
C LYS A 341 -40.89 25.83 -22.36
N GLU A 342 -41.18 25.80 -21.04
CA GLU A 342 -42.34 26.51 -20.48
C GLU A 342 -42.26 28.00 -20.81
N ILE A 343 -41.12 28.64 -20.58
CA ILE A 343 -40.88 30.06 -20.89
C ILE A 343 -41.12 30.34 -22.39
N CYS A 344 -40.64 29.48 -23.28
CA CYS A 344 -40.88 29.63 -24.72
C CYS A 344 -42.38 29.54 -25.10
N LEU A 345 -43.17 28.77 -24.35
CA LEU A 345 -44.61 28.66 -24.58
C LEU A 345 -45.38 29.91 -24.08
N GLU A 346 -44.91 30.51 -22.99
CA GLU A 346 -45.48 31.74 -22.42
C GLU A 346 -45.10 32.97 -23.25
N GLU A 347 -43.85 33.04 -23.72
CA GLU A 347 -43.25 34.22 -24.39
C GLU A 347 -43.20 34.09 -25.93
N LYS A 348 -44.19 33.41 -26.55
CA LYS A 348 -44.22 33.12 -27.99
C LYS A 348 -44.11 34.35 -28.90
N ALA A 349 -44.55 35.53 -28.43
CA ALA A 349 -44.52 36.78 -29.18
C ALA A 349 -43.30 37.67 -28.88
N SER A 350 -42.45 37.29 -27.90
CA SER A 350 -41.31 38.09 -27.47
C SER A 350 -40.10 37.90 -28.40
N GLN A 351 -39.53 39.02 -28.84
CA GLN A 351 -38.26 39.00 -29.60
C GLN A 351 -37.04 38.79 -28.67
N VAL A 352 -37.18 39.03 -27.37
CA VAL A 352 -36.11 38.96 -26.38
C VAL A 352 -36.61 38.32 -25.09
N ILE A 353 -35.92 37.28 -24.63
CA ILE A 353 -36.17 36.61 -23.35
C ILE A 353 -34.97 36.81 -22.43
N VAL A 354 -35.19 37.41 -21.25
CA VAL A 354 -34.15 37.56 -20.21
C VAL A 354 -34.72 37.13 -18.88
N THR A 355 -34.15 36.09 -18.31
CA THR A 355 -34.59 35.56 -17.02
C THR A 355 -33.48 34.79 -16.28
N GLU A 356 -33.72 34.53 -15.00
CA GLU A 356 -32.91 33.63 -14.21
C GLU A 356 -33.45 32.21 -14.32
N LEU A 357 -32.52 31.23 -14.43
CA LEU A 357 -32.81 29.81 -14.38
C LEU A 357 -32.01 29.20 -13.23
N ASN A 358 -32.64 28.36 -12.42
CA ASN A 358 -32.00 27.69 -11.31
C ASN A 358 -31.09 26.53 -11.83
N ALA A 359 -29.96 26.91 -12.43
CA ALA A 359 -28.99 25.96 -12.96
C ALA A 359 -27.83 25.72 -11.99
N LEU A 360 -27.85 26.31 -10.78
CA LEU A 360 -26.79 26.19 -9.76
C LEU A 360 -25.39 26.39 -10.37
N GLY A 361 -25.21 27.41 -11.22
CA GLY A 361 -23.96 27.68 -11.93
C GLY A 361 -23.58 26.71 -13.04
N ASN A 362 -24.41 25.72 -13.37
CA ASN A 362 -24.17 24.78 -14.45
C ASN A 362 -24.36 25.43 -15.84
N THR A 363 -23.28 25.92 -16.42
CA THR A 363 -23.29 26.57 -17.72
C THR A 363 -23.77 25.68 -18.87
N LYS A 364 -23.59 24.32 -18.75
CA LYS A 364 -24.13 23.37 -19.73
C LYS A 364 -25.67 23.31 -19.70
N ALA A 365 -26.27 23.52 -18.53
CA ALA A 365 -27.71 23.58 -18.39
C ALA A 365 -28.25 24.87 -19.05
N LEU A 366 -27.57 26.01 -18.85
CA LEU A 366 -27.93 27.27 -19.54
C LEU A 366 -27.77 27.17 -21.07
N ASP A 367 -26.69 26.51 -21.54
CA ASP A 367 -26.50 26.25 -22.99
C ASP A 367 -27.63 25.36 -23.56
N GLY A 368 -28.01 24.31 -22.78
CA GLY A 368 -29.16 23.47 -23.11
C GLY A 368 -30.47 24.28 -23.24
N ALA A 369 -30.71 25.22 -22.31
CA ALA A 369 -31.84 26.12 -22.32
C ALA A 369 -31.84 27.04 -23.56
N LEU A 370 -30.68 27.62 -23.89
CA LEU A 370 -30.53 28.45 -25.09
C LEU A 370 -30.78 27.68 -26.39
N LYS A 371 -30.34 26.41 -26.46
CA LYS A 371 -30.63 25.52 -27.59
C LYS A 371 -32.15 25.27 -27.75
N GLN A 372 -32.87 25.09 -26.61
CA GLN A 372 -34.32 24.96 -26.65
C GLN A 372 -34.99 26.23 -27.18
N VAL A 373 -34.57 27.42 -26.72
CA VAL A 373 -35.11 28.68 -27.28
C VAL A 373 -34.83 28.75 -28.77
N LYS A 374 -33.65 28.48 -29.24
CA LYS A 374 -33.29 28.49 -30.67
C LYS A 374 -34.13 27.50 -31.49
N GLN A 375 -34.49 26.35 -30.93
CA GLN A 375 -35.31 25.34 -31.61
C GLN A 375 -36.80 25.73 -31.67
N LEU A 376 -37.35 26.27 -30.57
CA LEU A 376 -38.78 26.59 -30.48
C LEU A 376 -39.10 27.99 -30.98
N LEU A 377 -38.20 28.94 -30.79
CA LEU A 377 -38.35 30.36 -31.16
C LEU A 377 -37.08 30.84 -31.91
N PRO A 378 -36.89 30.45 -33.18
CA PRO A 378 -35.62 30.66 -33.91
C PRO A 378 -35.26 32.13 -34.16
N ASN A 379 -36.20 33.04 -34.02
CA ASN A 379 -36.03 34.50 -34.22
C ASN A 379 -35.94 35.29 -32.91
N THR A 380 -35.90 34.61 -31.74
CA THR A 380 -35.88 35.24 -30.42
C THR A 380 -34.45 35.19 -29.84
N ALA A 381 -33.95 36.32 -29.35
CA ALA A 381 -32.73 36.41 -28.59
C ALA A 381 -33.00 36.01 -27.11
N ALA A 382 -32.08 35.29 -26.49
CA ALA A 382 -32.22 34.93 -25.09
C ALA A 382 -30.95 35.15 -24.31
N MET A 383 -31.08 35.62 -23.07
CA MET A 383 -30.03 35.70 -22.08
C MET A 383 -30.52 35.07 -20.77
N PHE A 384 -29.85 34.03 -20.34
CA PHE A 384 -30.16 33.35 -19.09
C PHE A 384 -29.07 33.55 -18.05
N PHE A 385 -29.49 33.86 -16.83
CA PHE A 385 -28.65 33.99 -15.66
C PHE A 385 -28.80 32.77 -14.76
N SER A 386 -27.74 32.43 -14.03
CA SER A 386 -27.79 31.45 -12.96
C SER A 386 -26.85 31.84 -11.84
N VAL A 387 -27.29 31.68 -10.60
CA VAL A 387 -26.51 31.89 -9.39
C VAL A 387 -26.02 30.55 -8.88
N ASP A 388 -24.81 30.54 -8.41
CA ASP A 388 -24.18 29.47 -7.64
C ASP A 388 -23.88 30.03 -6.25
N ASP A 389 -24.78 29.77 -5.31
CA ASP A 389 -24.67 30.26 -3.93
C ASP A 389 -23.48 29.64 -3.19
N GLU A 390 -23.14 28.39 -3.48
CA GLU A 390 -21.98 27.72 -2.83
C GLU A 390 -20.65 28.33 -3.30
N ALA A 391 -20.52 28.61 -4.60
CA ALA A 391 -19.32 29.20 -5.16
C ALA A 391 -19.32 30.73 -5.07
N ASN A 392 -20.39 31.36 -4.59
CA ASN A 392 -20.60 32.82 -4.56
C ASN A 392 -20.34 33.43 -5.96
N LYS A 393 -20.97 32.87 -7.01
CA LYS A 393 -20.79 33.31 -8.40
C LYS A 393 -22.11 33.45 -9.14
N ILE A 394 -22.12 34.34 -10.08
CA ILE A 394 -23.19 34.50 -11.08
C ILE A 394 -22.63 34.19 -12.45
N TYR A 395 -23.43 33.52 -13.26
CA TYR A 395 -23.12 33.19 -14.64
C TYR A 395 -24.23 33.72 -15.54
N CYS A 396 -23.89 34.17 -16.74
CA CYS A 396 -24.88 34.43 -17.80
C CYS A 396 -24.39 33.86 -19.12
N LEU A 397 -25.37 33.39 -19.91
CA LEU A 397 -25.17 32.97 -21.29
C LEU A 397 -26.22 33.65 -22.15
N ALA A 398 -25.80 34.14 -23.33
CA ALA A 398 -26.67 34.79 -24.29
C ALA A 398 -26.55 34.16 -25.69
N ALA A 399 -27.66 34.06 -26.37
CA ALA A 399 -27.73 33.68 -27.79
C ALA A 399 -28.60 34.66 -28.55
N VAL A 400 -28.12 35.14 -29.69
CA VAL A 400 -28.81 36.08 -30.54
C VAL A 400 -28.90 35.52 -31.97
N PRO A 401 -30.09 35.40 -32.55
CA PRO A 401 -30.26 34.95 -33.92
C PRO A 401 -29.73 35.97 -34.94
N LYS A 402 -29.34 35.51 -36.12
CA LYS A 402 -28.77 36.35 -37.19
C LYS A 402 -29.67 37.52 -37.56
N SER A 403 -30.97 37.29 -37.59
CA SER A 403 -31.97 38.33 -37.90
C SER A 403 -31.94 39.53 -36.94
N LEU A 404 -31.58 39.30 -35.67
CA LEU A 404 -31.44 40.38 -34.68
C LEU A 404 -29.99 40.91 -34.61
N ASN A 405 -29.00 40.12 -34.98
CA ASN A 405 -27.62 40.61 -35.14
C ASN A 405 -27.54 41.70 -36.26
N GLU A 406 -28.22 41.46 -37.37
CA GLU A 406 -28.31 42.44 -38.49
C GLU A 406 -29.03 43.73 -38.09
N LYS A 407 -29.86 43.71 -37.06
CA LYS A 407 -30.53 44.88 -36.47
C LYS A 407 -29.68 45.60 -35.41
N GLY A 408 -28.50 45.06 -35.09
CA GLY A 408 -27.54 45.67 -34.16
C GLY A 408 -27.51 45.08 -32.75
N LEU A 409 -28.28 44.00 -32.45
CA LEU A 409 -28.16 43.29 -31.16
C LEU A 409 -27.10 42.22 -31.26
N LEU A 410 -25.90 42.44 -30.69
CA LEU A 410 -24.80 41.50 -30.68
C LEU A 410 -24.68 40.84 -29.30
N ALA A 411 -24.60 39.51 -29.22
CA ALA A 411 -24.52 38.80 -27.97
C ALA A 411 -23.26 39.19 -27.14
N SER A 412 -22.16 39.49 -27.80
CA SER A 412 -20.91 39.96 -27.14
C SER A 412 -21.11 41.32 -26.45
N GLU A 413 -21.75 42.29 -27.07
CA GLU A 413 -22.05 43.61 -26.49
C GLU A 413 -23.12 43.48 -25.40
N TRP A 414 -24.14 42.65 -25.66
CA TRP A 414 -25.21 42.39 -24.71
C TRP A 414 -24.73 41.80 -23.41
N VAL A 415 -23.85 40.76 -23.46
CA VAL A 415 -23.19 40.22 -22.28
C VAL A 415 -22.29 41.26 -21.62
N GLN A 416 -21.55 42.07 -22.40
CA GLN A 416 -20.67 43.09 -21.85
C GLN A 416 -21.43 44.17 -21.05
N SER A 417 -22.71 44.48 -21.40
CA SER A 417 -23.53 45.43 -20.65
C SER A 417 -23.79 45.04 -19.19
N VAL A 418 -23.76 43.75 -18.88
CA VAL A 418 -24.02 43.21 -17.52
C VAL A 418 -22.77 42.86 -16.75
N VAL A 419 -21.58 42.76 -17.39
CA VAL A 419 -20.31 42.36 -16.78
C VAL A 419 -19.94 43.30 -15.62
N GLY A 420 -20.18 44.62 -15.78
CA GLY A 420 -19.83 45.60 -14.73
C GLY A 420 -20.57 45.35 -13.41
N VAL A 421 -21.89 45.15 -13.46
CA VAL A 421 -22.69 44.90 -12.25
C VAL A 421 -22.44 43.49 -11.68
N MET A 422 -22.10 42.49 -12.51
CA MET A 422 -21.72 41.17 -12.08
C MET A 422 -20.33 41.12 -11.40
N GLY A 423 -19.54 42.18 -11.56
CA GLY A 423 -18.17 42.21 -10.98
C GLY A 423 -17.27 41.10 -11.56
N GLY A 424 -17.30 40.94 -12.89
CA GLY A 424 -16.68 39.80 -13.52
C GLY A 424 -16.04 40.07 -14.88
N LYS A 425 -16.01 39.04 -15.72
CA LYS A 425 -15.49 39.07 -17.08
C LYS A 425 -16.44 38.30 -18.01
N GLY A 426 -16.56 38.78 -19.23
CA GLY A 426 -17.37 38.14 -20.25
C GLY A 426 -16.86 38.41 -21.65
N GLY A 427 -17.40 37.69 -22.63
CA GLY A 427 -17.10 37.85 -24.04
C GLY A 427 -17.67 36.72 -24.87
N GLY A 428 -17.48 36.80 -26.17
CA GLY A 428 -18.00 35.81 -27.10
C GLY A 428 -18.05 36.33 -28.52
N LYS A 429 -18.88 35.69 -29.35
CA LYS A 429 -19.15 36.03 -30.73
C LYS A 429 -20.46 36.83 -30.81
N PRO A 430 -20.76 37.50 -31.95
CA PRO A 430 -22.02 38.20 -32.16
C PRO A 430 -23.27 37.34 -31.91
N GLU A 431 -23.19 36.04 -32.22
CA GLU A 431 -24.34 35.10 -32.09
C GLU A 431 -24.40 34.43 -30.69
N SER A 432 -23.30 34.37 -29.93
CA SER A 432 -23.27 33.69 -28.63
C SER A 432 -22.14 34.24 -27.76
N ALA A 433 -22.47 34.59 -26.53
CA ALA A 433 -21.53 35.10 -25.53
C ALA A 433 -21.88 34.64 -24.14
N GLN A 434 -20.91 34.71 -23.23
CA GLN A 434 -21.07 34.33 -21.83
C GLN A 434 -20.27 35.25 -20.90
N ALA A 435 -20.72 35.33 -19.64
CA ALA A 435 -19.97 35.99 -18.57
C ALA A 435 -20.09 35.25 -17.26
N SER A 436 -19.14 35.54 -16.38
CA SER A 436 -19.19 35.12 -14.97
C SER A 436 -18.71 36.25 -14.08
N GLY A 437 -19.29 36.38 -12.89
CA GLY A 437 -18.95 37.41 -11.92
C GLY A 437 -19.00 36.91 -10.48
N LYS A 438 -18.50 37.75 -9.57
CA LYS A 438 -18.47 37.44 -8.11
C LYS A 438 -19.63 38.10 -7.35
N ASN A 439 -20.34 39.05 -7.96
CA ASN A 439 -21.47 39.71 -7.34
C ASN A 439 -22.77 38.94 -7.64
N PHE A 440 -22.96 37.80 -6.99
CA PHE A 440 -24.09 36.91 -7.20
C PHE A 440 -25.45 37.51 -6.73
N LYS A 441 -25.42 38.56 -5.89
CA LYS A 441 -26.65 39.25 -5.43
C LYS A 441 -27.24 40.22 -6.47
N CYS A 442 -26.50 40.53 -7.52
CA CYS A 442 -26.94 41.51 -8.54
C CYS A 442 -27.86 40.93 -9.61
N VAL A 443 -28.31 39.67 -9.53
CA VAL A 443 -29.06 39.01 -10.61
C VAL A 443 -30.27 39.79 -11.11
N LYS A 444 -31.06 40.39 -10.20
CA LYS A 444 -32.24 41.22 -10.56
C LYS A 444 -31.86 42.49 -11.34
N GLU A 445 -30.77 43.14 -10.89
CA GLU A 445 -30.23 44.34 -11.56
C GLU A 445 -29.63 43.97 -12.92
N ALA A 446 -28.88 42.88 -13.00
CA ALA A 446 -28.32 42.39 -14.26
C ALA A 446 -29.42 42.06 -15.30
N ILE A 447 -30.51 41.41 -14.86
CA ILE A 447 -31.69 41.15 -15.72
C ILE A 447 -32.30 42.45 -16.24
N LYS A 448 -32.45 43.47 -15.38
CA LYS A 448 -32.99 44.79 -15.77
C LYS A 448 -32.11 45.44 -16.84
N ILE A 449 -30.80 45.53 -16.59
CA ILE A 449 -29.85 46.11 -17.54
C ILE A 449 -29.86 45.34 -18.87
N ALA A 450 -29.90 44.01 -18.83
CA ALA A 450 -29.96 43.19 -20.04
C ALA A 450 -31.22 43.44 -20.86
N LYS A 451 -32.41 43.63 -20.21
CA LYS A 451 -33.66 43.96 -20.90
C LYS A 451 -33.62 45.37 -21.52
N GLU A 452 -33.13 46.35 -20.76
CA GLU A 452 -33.00 47.74 -21.24
C GLU A 452 -32.04 47.81 -22.43
N PHE A 453 -30.88 47.13 -22.38
CA PHE A 453 -29.94 47.08 -23.49
C PHE A 453 -30.59 46.50 -24.76
N ALA A 454 -31.25 45.35 -24.63
CA ALA A 454 -31.86 44.68 -25.77
C ALA A 454 -33.03 45.54 -26.38
N SER A 455 -33.75 46.31 -25.56
CA SER A 455 -34.82 47.20 -26.00
C SER A 455 -34.33 48.47 -26.72
N SER A 456 -33.05 48.79 -26.55
CA SER A 456 -32.42 49.97 -27.19
C SER A 456 -31.83 49.64 -28.56
N LYS A 457 -31.85 48.40 -28.99
CA LYS A 457 -31.32 47.91 -30.27
C LYS A 457 -32.39 47.40 -31.18
#